data_f3ac9728c02c9fd4c1a2df6124fffe8c
#
_entry.id   f3ac9728c02c9fd4c1a2df6124fffe8c
#
_cell.length_a   1.000
_cell.length_b   1.000
_cell.length_c   1.000
_cell.angle_alpha   90.00
_cell.angle_beta   90.00
_cell.angle_gamma   90.00
#
_symmetry.space_group_name_H-M   'P 1'
#
loop_
_entity.id
_entity.type
_entity.pdbx_description
1 polymer ?
#
loop_
_entity_poly.entity_id
_entity_poly.type
_entity_poly.pdbx_seq_one_letter_code
_entity_poly.pdbx_strand_id
1 'polypeptide(L)'
;YKIEDFKLIDRVVNGLKTAKSSDLKRHWVPQIQNIEKWFCETSIVQLSFIKWFIDKSCENNGRVKNYLYVVLAGIIRKCSNADEVSPKPYISTRYPKIPEIPMEIFFKYEEMYRKAIIEYSEVVSKFNNTSKVLESNDARIINVKSNIDAAITSPPYINAYDYVRSLKFEDMWLGLATDSELRNNRKSYIGTESVGSFYNEFIYANQSEILHPIVSEIYAVDAKRAKMVNTYFEDMSKNLMAVKEALKPGGYYTIVVGDSNIRGQVIPTAKILQEIAEKNGYTYQIGFKYLIRDRYLHLPRGNRGGIIKYDEILVLRKK
;
A
#
# COMPACT_ATOMS: atom_id res chain seq x y z
N TYR A 1 23.44 2.39 2.54
CA TYR A 1 23.84 3.52 3.40
C TYR A 1 25.34 3.56 3.55
N LYS A 2 25.90 4.76 3.61
CA LYS A 2 27.33 5.00 3.80
C LYS A 2 27.62 5.34 5.27
N ILE A 3 28.90 5.34 5.65
CA ILE A 3 29.32 5.68 7.03
C ILE A 3 28.83 7.08 7.43
N GLU A 4 28.85 8.03 6.49
CA GLU A 4 28.38 9.40 6.72
C GLU A 4 26.87 9.45 7.01
N ASP A 5 26.08 8.59 6.37
CA ASP A 5 24.66 8.47 6.62
C ASP A 5 24.40 8.02 8.07
N PHE A 6 25.13 6.99 8.53
CA PHE A 6 25.01 6.52 9.92
C PHE A 6 25.45 7.57 10.94
N LYS A 7 26.52 8.32 10.67
CA LYS A 7 26.93 9.45 11.53
C LYS A 7 25.86 10.53 11.63
N LEU A 8 25.16 10.81 10.53
CA LEU A 8 24.06 11.77 10.54
C LEU A 8 22.85 11.23 11.30
N ILE A 9 22.49 9.96 11.11
CA ILE A 9 21.43 9.29 11.86
C ILE A 9 21.74 9.39 13.37
N ASP A 10 22.97 9.07 13.79
CA ASP A 10 23.39 9.15 15.20
C ASP A 10 23.23 10.56 15.75
N ARG A 11 23.64 11.57 14.98
CA ARG A 11 23.50 12.97 15.37
C ARG A 11 22.03 13.35 15.59
N VAL A 12 21.14 12.97 14.69
CA VAL A 12 19.72 13.26 14.79
C VAL A 12 19.10 12.54 16.00
N VAL A 13 19.37 11.25 16.14
CA VAL A 13 18.83 10.44 17.24
C VAL A 13 19.33 10.94 18.59
N ASN A 14 20.62 11.28 18.71
CA ASN A 14 21.19 11.83 19.97
C ASN A 14 20.62 13.23 20.25
N GLY A 15 20.43 14.07 19.22
CA GLY A 15 19.76 15.36 19.38
C GLY A 15 18.34 15.23 19.92
N LEU A 16 17.57 14.28 19.39
CA LEU A 16 16.23 13.98 19.92
C LEU A 16 16.27 13.42 21.36
N LYS A 17 17.23 12.56 21.69
CA LYS A 17 17.39 12.01 23.06
C LYS A 17 17.74 13.08 24.10
N THR A 18 18.49 14.10 23.70
CA THR A 18 18.93 15.17 24.60
C THR A 18 17.97 16.36 24.66
N ALA A 19 16.90 16.36 23.85
CA ALA A 19 15.87 17.39 23.86
C ALA A 19 15.16 17.43 25.23
N LYS A 20 15.07 18.63 25.81
CA LYS A 20 14.38 18.85 27.10
C LYS A 20 12.87 19.05 26.86
N SER A 21 12.07 18.86 27.90
CA SER A 21 10.62 19.11 27.83
C SER A 21 10.29 20.56 27.39
N SER A 22 11.15 21.52 27.74
CA SER A 22 11.05 22.91 27.31
C SER A 22 11.21 23.12 25.78
N ASP A 23 11.88 22.18 25.11
CA ASP A 23 12.15 22.24 23.66
C ASP A 23 11.00 21.66 22.86
N LEU A 24 10.16 20.83 23.51
CA LEU A 24 9.02 20.18 22.89
C LEU A 24 7.89 21.18 22.66
N LYS A 25 7.84 21.71 21.44
CA LYS A 25 6.80 22.65 21.00
C LYS A 25 6.06 22.08 19.80
N ARG A 26 4.81 22.51 19.62
CA ARG A 26 4.11 22.30 18.37
C ARG A 26 4.82 23.07 17.26
N HIS A 27 5.25 22.38 16.22
CA HIS A 27 5.75 22.96 14.98
C HIS A 27 4.64 22.85 13.93
N TRP A 28 4.91 22.14 12.84
CA TRP A 28 3.89 21.85 11.86
C TRP A 28 3.02 20.67 12.30
N VAL A 29 1.71 20.81 12.20
CA VAL A 29 0.72 19.77 12.52
C VAL A 29 -0.16 19.56 11.29
N PRO A 30 -0.42 18.31 10.85
CA PRO A 30 -1.27 18.06 9.70
C PRO A 30 -2.72 18.46 9.94
N GLN A 31 -3.41 18.91 8.89
CA GLN A 31 -4.83 19.26 8.94
C GLN A 31 -5.72 18.00 8.92
N ILE A 32 -5.67 17.22 10.00
CA ILE A 32 -6.55 16.07 10.20
C ILE A 32 -7.84 16.54 10.86
N GLN A 33 -8.98 16.22 10.26
CA GLN A 33 -10.27 16.57 10.83
C GLN A 33 -10.43 15.96 12.23
N ASN A 34 -10.71 16.79 13.23
CA ASN A 34 -10.83 16.41 14.66
C ASN A 34 -9.57 15.66 15.15
N ILE A 35 -8.40 16.23 14.90
CA ILE A 35 -7.11 15.60 15.24
C ILE A 35 -7.03 15.21 16.72
N GLU A 36 -7.64 15.97 17.62
CA GLU A 36 -7.66 15.74 19.07
C GLU A 36 -8.43 14.47 19.47
N LYS A 37 -9.31 13.97 18.60
CA LYS A 37 -9.94 12.65 18.79
C LYS A 37 -8.96 11.53 18.48
N TRP A 38 -8.08 11.74 17.50
CA TRP A 38 -7.16 10.73 17.01
C TRP A 38 -5.85 10.70 17.78
N PHE A 39 -5.38 11.85 18.25
CA PHE A 39 -4.10 12.00 18.93
C PHE A 39 -4.27 12.84 20.18
N CYS A 40 -3.74 12.38 21.32
CA CYS A 40 -3.69 13.21 22.52
C CYS A 40 -2.67 14.34 22.34
N GLU A 41 -2.76 15.38 23.18
CA GLU A 41 -1.89 16.56 23.12
C GLU A 41 -0.40 16.20 23.12
N THR A 42 0.00 15.29 23.99
CA THR A 42 1.39 14.80 24.07
C THR A 42 1.84 14.19 22.75
N SER A 43 0.98 13.38 22.11
CA SER A 43 1.29 12.80 20.81
C SER A 43 1.43 13.85 19.72
N ILE A 44 0.53 14.84 19.68
CA ILE A 44 0.59 15.94 18.69
C ILE A 44 1.90 16.72 18.84
N VAL A 45 2.23 17.14 20.06
CA VAL A 45 3.45 17.92 20.32
C VAL A 45 4.70 17.14 19.93
N GLN A 46 4.82 15.89 20.40
CA GLN A 46 6.03 15.10 20.17
C GLN A 46 6.21 14.65 18.73
N LEU A 47 5.15 14.20 18.05
CA LEU A 47 5.22 13.85 16.62
C LEU A 47 5.59 15.07 15.77
N SER A 48 4.99 16.23 16.06
CA SER A 48 5.31 17.50 15.39
C SER A 48 6.78 17.89 15.58
N PHE A 49 7.29 17.76 16.80
CA PHE A 49 8.68 18.04 17.12
C PHE A 49 9.66 17.07 16.44
N ILE A 50 9.41 15.76 16.51
CA ILE A 50 10.24 14.74 15.85
C ILE A 50 10.33 15.02 14.34
N LYS A 51 9.18 15.26 13.69
CA LYS A 51 9.16 15.57 12.27
C LYS A 51 9.96 16.81 11.94
N TRP A 52 9.72 17.91 12.65
CA TRP A 52 10.45 19.17 12.46
C TRP A 52 11.96 18.98 12.64
N PHE A 53 12.37 18.25 13.68
CA PHE A 53 13.78 18.01 13.97
C PHE A 53 14.46 17.20 12.86
N ILE A 54 13.78 16.18 12.34
CA ILE A 54 14.24 15.40 11.18
C ILE A 54 14.40 16.31 9.96
N ASP A 55 13.36 17.10 9.64
CA ASP A 55 13.35 17.99 8.49
C ASP A 55 14.54 18.97 8.53
N LYS A 56 14.72 19.62 9.67
CA LYS A 56 15.82 20.59 9.88
C LYS A 56 17.20 19.93 9.84
N SER A 57 17.35 18.75 10.43
CA SER A 57 18.65 18.09 10.53
C SER A 57 19.08 17.40 9.24
N CYS A 58 18.12 17.07 8.34
CA CYS A 58 18.35 16.30 7.12
C CYS A 58 18.04 17.08 5.83
N GLU A 59 18.07 18.44 5.86
CA GLU A 59 17.74 19.27 4.69
C GLU A 59 18.53 18.86 3.42
N ASN A 60 19.79 18.50 3.57
CA ASN A 60 20.71 18.17 2.47
C ASN A 60 20.96 16.66 2.32
N ASN A 61 20.25 15.80 3.04
CA ASN A 61 20.41 14.36 2.93
C ASN A 61 19.05 13.63 2.88
N GLY A 62 18.47 13.57 1.68
CA GLY A 62 17.19 12.90 1.43
C GLY A 62 17.18 11.41 1.79
N ARG A 63 18.33 10.71 1.70
CA ARG A 63 18.42 9.29 2.05
C ARG A 63 18.21 9.06 3.55
N VAL A 64 18.90 9.83 4.39
CA VAL A 64 18.75 9.78 5.85
C VAL A 64 17.36 10.27 6.27
N LYS A 65 16.87 11.36 5.64
CA LYS A 65 15.52 11.85 5.86
C LYS A 65 14.46 10.76 5.60
N ASN A 66 14.55 10.09 4.46
CA ASN A 66 13.63 9.01 4.11
C ASN A 66 13.69 7.85 5.11
N TYR A 67 14.89 7.47 5.57
CA TYR A 67 15.02 6.45 6.61
C TYR A 67 14.29 6.85 7.90
N LEU A 68 14.56 8.06 8.42
CA LEU A 68 13.93 8.54 9.64
C LEU A 68 12.41 8.76 9.47
N TYR A 69 11.96 9.08 8.26
CA TYR A 69 10.53 9.14 7.94
C TYR A 69 9.87 7.77 7.95
N VAL A 70 10.56 6.70 7.53
CA VAL A 70 10.06 5.32 7.66
C VAL A 70 9.93 4.95 9.14
N VAL A 71 10.92 5.31 9.97
CA VAL A 71 10.83 5.12 11.44
C VAL A 71 9.62 5.86 12.01
N LEU A 72 9.46 7.14 11.65
CA LEU A 72 8.35 7.97 12.11
C LEU A 72 6.99 7.41 11.64
N ALA A 73 6.86 6.99 10.38
CA ALA A 73 5.65 6.36 9.86
C ALA A 73 5.24 5.13 10.69
N GLY A 74 6.21 4.29 11.05
CA GLY A 74 5.98 3.07 11.83
C GLY A 74 5.36 3.31 13.21
N ILE A 75 5.49 4.51 13.76
CA ILE A 75 4.99 4.83 15.11
C ILE A 75 3.72 5.68 15.12
N ILE A 76 3.38 6.38 14.03
CA ILE A 76 2.25 7.34 14.01
C ILE A 76 0.97 6.69 14.51
N ARG A 77 0.61 5.53 13.97
CA ARG A 77 -0.60 4.83 14.39
C ARG A 77 -0.52 4.32 15.82
N LYS A 78 0.65 3.92 16.30
CA LYS A 78 0.87 3.50 17.68
C LYS A 78 0.65 4.63 18.67
N CYS A 79 1.00 5.85 18.28
CA CYS A 79 0.81 7.06 19.08
C CYS A 79 -0.60 7.67 18.94
N SER A 80 -1.51 7.03 18.21
CA SER A 80 -2.89 7.46 18.03
C SER A 80 -3.87 6.65 18.88
N ASN A 81 -5.07 7.15 19.06
CA ASN A 81 -6.21 6.43 19.66
C ASN A 81 -6.84 5.39 18.70
N ALA A 82 -6.36 5.31 17.47
CA ALA A 82 -6.88 4.38 16.48
C ALA A 82 -6.47 2.94 16.82
N ASP A 83 -7.40 2.01 16.63
CA ASP A 83 -7.15 0.58 16.73
C ASP A 83 -6.01 0.15 15.80
N GLU A 84 -5.09 -0.69 16.29
CA GLU A 84 -3.89 -1.08 15.54
C GLU A 84 -4.14 -2.19 14.52
N VAL A 85 -5.11 -3.04 14.80
CA VAL A 85 -5.37 -4.25 14.02
C VAL A 85 -6.23 -3.95 12.79
N SER A 86 -7.14 -2.98 12.90
CA SER A 86 -8.03 -2.64 11.81
C SER A 86 -7.28 -1.96 10.66
N PRO A 87 -7.49 -2.40 9.42
CA PRO A 87 -6.92 -1.71 8.26
C PRO A 87 -7.38 -0.25 8.13
N LYS A 88 -8.63 0.03 8.53
CA LYS A 88 -9.22 1.39 8.49
C LYS A 88 -9.14 2.00 9.88
N PRO A 89 -8.58 3.21 10.04
CA PRO A 89 -8.57 3.86 11.33
C PRO A 89 -9.98 3.99 11.92
N TYR A 90 -10.17 3.50 13.12
CA TYR A 90 -11.36 3.71 13.94
C TYR A 90 -10.95 3.73 15.42
N ILE A 91 -11.74 4.35 16.26
CA ILE A 91 -11.54 4.36 17.71
C ILE A 91 -12.52 3.37 18.32
N SER A 92 -12.01 2.36 19.00
CA SER A 92 -12.81 1.39 19.71
C SER A 92 -13.35 2.01 21.00
N THR A 93 -14.67 2.04 21.16
CA THR A 93 -15.32 2.46 22.41
C THR A 93 -15.35 1.33 23.43
N ARG A 94 -15.35 0.08 22.98
CA ARG A 94 -15.39 -1.10 23.86
C ARG A 94 -14.03 -1.45 24.43
N TYR A 95 -12.98 -1.26 23.64
CA TYR A 95 -11.60 -1.52 24.01
C TYR A 95 -10.76 -0.30 23.60
N PRO A 96 -10.78 0.79 24.41
CA PRO A 96 -10.01 1.96 24.13
C PRO A 96 -8.51 1.65 24.20
N LYS A 97 -7.80 2.09 23.18
CA LYS A 97 -6.35 1.95 23.14
C LYS A 97 -5.69 3.04 23.98
N ILE A 98 -4.60 2.69 24.66
CA ILE A 98 -3.69 3.66 25.26
C ILE A 98 -2.59 3.96 24.26
N PRO A 99 -2.48 5.21 23.74
CA PRO A 99 -1.43 5.57 22.80
C PRO A 99 -0.03 5.44 23.41
N GLU A 100 0.90 4.97 22.60
CA GLU A 100 2.33 4.97 22.96
C GLU A 100 2.88 6.41 22.98
N ILE A 101 3.90 6.65 23.79
CA ILE A 101 4.59 7.95 23.86
C ILE A 101 5.55 8.08 22.67
N PRO A 102 5.36 9.09 21.76
CA PRO A 102 6.11 9.15 20.50
C PRO A 102 7.63 9.13 20.65
N MET A 103 8.18 9.89 21.60
CA MET A 103 9.64 9.93 21.80
C MET A 103 10.20 8.57 22.22
N GLU A 104 9.52 7.85 23.10
CA GLU A 104 9.97 6.54 23.58
C GLU A 104 9.91 5.49 22.49
N ILE A 105 8.76 5.39 21.81
CA ILE A 105 8.54 4.37 20.77
C ILE A 105 9.39 4.66 19.52
N PHE A 106 9.72 5.93 19.24
CA PHE A 106 10.57 6.30 18.11
C PHE A 106 11.97 5.68 18.24
N PHE A 107 12.60 5.77 19.40
CA PHE A 107 13.93 5.21 19.60
C PHE A 107 13.94 3.68 19.51
N LYS A 108 12.90 3.03 20.03
CA LYS A 108 12.74 1.57 19.92
C LYS A 108 12.60 1.12 18.46
N TYR A 109 11.83 1.86 17.66
CA TYR A 109 11.65 1.57 16.25
C TYR A 109 12.89 1.92 15.43
N GLU A 110 13.58 3.00 15.79
CA GLU A 110 14.83 3.37 15.12
C GLU A 110 15.88 2.29 15.32
N GLU A 111 16.05 1.77 16.50
CA GLU A 111 16.99 0.66 16.79
C GLU A 111 16.65 -0.60 15.96
N MET A 112 15.38 -0.97 15.91
CA MET A 112 14.91 -2.11 15.12
C MET A 112 15.18 -1.92 13.62
N TYR A 113 14.84 -0.76 13.06
CA TYR A 113 15.04 -0.50 11.64
C TYR A 113 16.52 -0.29 11.29
N ARG A 114 17.32 0.27 12.21
CA ARG A 114 18.76 0.38 12.04
C ARG A 114 19.41 -0.98 11.85
N LYS A 115 19.04 -1.94 12.68
CA LYS A 115 19.51 -3.32 12.53
C LYS A 115 19.18 -3.87 11.16
N ALA A 116 17.94 -3.70 10.71
CA ALA A 116 17.52 -4.16 9.39
C ALA A 116 18.30 -3.51 8.24
N ILE A 117 18.56 -2.20 8.29
CA ILE A 117 19.34 -1.54 7.21
C ILE A 117 20.82 -1.92 7.23
N ILE A 118 21.41 -2.23 8.39
CA ILE A 118 22.79 -2.73 8.48
C ILE A 118 22.84 -4.11 7.80
N GLU A 119 22.00 -5.05 8.22
CA GLU A 119 21.94 -6.40 7.64
C GLU A 119 21.69 -6.35 6.11
N TYR A 120 20.76 -5.50 5.67
CA TYR A 120 20.50 -5.28 4.25
C TYR A 120 21.70 -4.71 3.52
N SER A 121 22.40 -3.73 4.09
CA SER A 121 23.59 -3.11 3.48
C SER A 121 24.74 -4.11 3.31
N GLU A 122 24.92 -5.01 4.26
CA GLU A 122 25.91 -6.09 4.16
C GLU A 122 25.58 -7.07 3.03
N VAL A 123 24.32 -7.43 2.86
CA VAL A 123 23.87 -8.31 1.77
C VAL A 123 24.07 -7.61 0.43
N VAL A 124 23.59 -6.39 0.28
CA VAL A 124 23.63 -5.63 -0.99
C VAL A 124 25.07 -5.32 -1.43
N SER A 125 25.99 -5.09 -0.47
CA SER A 125 27.41 -4.86 -0.79
C SER A 125 28.08 -6.02 -1.52
N LYS A 126 27.55 -7.23 -1.39
CA LYS A 126 28.04 -8.44 -2.10
C LYS A 126 27.53 -8.53 -3.54
N PHE A 127 26.55 -7.74 -3.91
CA PHE A 127 25.95 -7.72 -5.24
C PHE A 127 26.18 -6.35 -5.87
N ASN A 128 26.73 -6.32 -7.04
CA ASN A 128 26.96 -5.08 -7.80
C ASN A 128 25.65 -4.61 -8.49
N ASN A 129 24.57 -4.54 -7.72
CA ASN A 129 23.24 -4.24 -8.22
C ASN A 129 22.86 -2.79 -7.94
N THR A 130 22.18 -2.16 -8.90
CA THR A 130 21.58 -0.84 -8.75
C THR A 130 20.06 -0.98 -8.69
N SER A 131 19.41 -0.18 -7.85
CA SER A 131 17.95 -0.05 -7.81
C SER A 131 17.53 1.34 -8.25
N LYS A 132 16.44 1.43 -8.99
CA LYS A 132 15.84 2.70 -9.42
C LYS A 132 14.35 2.71 -9.10
N VAL A 133 13.90 3.75 -8.43
CA VAL A 133 12.47 4.03 -8.28
C VAL A 133 12.02 4.84 -9.51
N LEU A 134 10.96 4.38 -10.17
CA LEU A 134 10.37 5.09 -11.30
C LEU A 134 9.48 6.23 -10.79
N GLU A 135 9.46 7.34 -11.51
CA GLU A 135 8.64 8.51 -11.17
C GLU A 135 7.14 8.28 -11.42
N SER A 136 6.78 7.29 -12.24
CA SER A 136 5.38 6.92 -12.49
C SER A 136 4.76 6.31 -11.23
N ASN A 137 3.68 6.91 -10.75
CA ASN A 137 2.91 6.43 -9.61
C ASN A 137 1.71 5.56 -10.02
N ASP A 138 1.54 5.28 -11.31
CA ASP A 138 0.42 4.50 -11.85
C ASP A 138 0.93 3.25 -12.56
N ALA A 139 0.59 2.08 -12.02
CA ALA A 139 0.97 0.80 -12.60
C ALA A 139 0.32 0.50 -13.96
N ARG A 140 -0.65 1.31 -14.40
CA ARG A 140 -1.25 1.25 -15.73
C ARG A 140 -0.41 2.01 -16.77
N ILE A 141 0.60 2.76 -16.32
CA ILE A 141 1.48 3.59 -17.15
C ILE A 141 2.92 3.35 -16.72
N ILE A 142 3.67 2.55 -17.48
CA ILE A 142 5.07 2.21 -17.17
C ILE A 142 5.97 2.78 -18.25
N ASN A 143 6.75 3.81 -17.91
CA ASN A 143 7.65 4.51 -18.84
C ASN A 143 9.02 3.81 -18.98
N VAL A 144 9.00 2.48 -19.14
CA VAL A 144 10.20 1.66 -19.44
C VAL A 144 9.91 0.85 -20.68
N LYS A 145 10.77 0.92 -21.69
CA LYS A 145 10.56 0.22 -22.96
C LYS A 145 11.45 -0.99 -23.09
N SER A 146 10.82 -2.16 -23.31
CA SER A 146 11.43 -3.43 -23.79
C SER A 146 12.81 -3.78 -23.22
N ASN A 147 13.03 -3.53 -21.93
CA ASN A 147 14.35 -3.73 -21.28
C ASN A 147 14.29 -4.56 -19.99
N ILE A 148 13.12 -5.09 -19.64
CA ILE A 148 12.91 -5.84 -18.38
C ILE A 148 12.83 -7.33 -18.71
N ASP A 149 13.59 -8.14 -18.00
CA ASP A 149 13.56 -9.61 -18.14
C ASP A 149 12.38 -10.23 -17.39
N ALA A 150 12.03 -9.68 -16.22
CA ALA A 150 10.91 -10.14 -15.41
C ALA A 150 10.26 -8.99 -14.64
N ALA A 151 8.93 -9.06 -14.51
CA ALA A 151 8.12 -8.23 -13.64
C ALA A 151 7.41 -9.10 -12.61
N ILE A 152 7.33 -8.64 -11.36
CA ILE A 152 6.65 -9.35 -10.27
C ILE A 152 5.78 -8.35 -9.53
N THR A 153 4.52 -8.72 -9.26
CA THR A 153 3.59 -7.89 -8.50
C THR A 153 2.62 -8.70 -7.66
N SER A 154 2.15 -8.10 -6.58
CA SER A 154 0.91 -8.47 -5.90
C SER A 154 -0.02 -7.26 -5.99
N PRO A 155 -0.91 -7.19 -6.99
CA PRO A 155 -1.79 -6.05 -7.17
C PRO A 155 -2.81 -5.96 -6.03
N PRO A 156 -3.47 -4.81 -5.84
CA PRO A 156 -4.58 -4.71 -4.90
C PRO A 156 -5.64 -5.77 -5.19
N TYR A 157 -6.18 -6.41 -4.15
CA TYR A 157 -7.28 -7.36 -4.32
C TYR A 157 -8.60 -6.61 -4.46
N ILE A 158 -9.53 -7.19 -5.19
CA ILE A 158 -10.85 -6.59 -5.41
C ILE A 158 -11.54 -6.38 -4.07
N ASN A 159 -11.82 -5.12 -3.69
CA ASN A 159 -12.55 -4.75 -2.47
C ASN A 159 -11.93 -5.26 -1.15
N ALA A 160 -10.66 -5.63 -1.11
CA ALA A 160 -10.06 -6.19 0.09
C ALA A 160 -9.48 -5.11 1.02
N TYR A 161 -8.85 -4.08 0.49
CA TYR A 161 -8.08 -3.12 1.27
C TYR A 161 -8.15 -1.71 0.69
N ASP A 162 -8.56 -0.74 1.52
CA ASP A 162 -8.56 0.69 1.16
C ASP A 162 -7.22 1.30 1.60
N TYR A 163 -6.21 1.20 0.76
CA TYR A 163 -4.84 1.64 1.04
C TYR A 163 -4.78 3.11 1.44
N VAL A 164 -5.52 3.97 0.77
CA VAL A 164 -5.56 5.41 1.07
C VAL A 164 -6.07 5.69 2.48
N ARG A 165 -7.12 4.97 2.91
CA ARG A 165 -7.62 5.13 4.28
C ARG A 165 -6.70 4.52 5.32
N SER A 166 -6.03 3.45 4.97
CA SER A 166 -5.18 2.70 5.90
C SER A 166 -3.93 3.47 6.29
N LEU A 167 -3.34 4.20 5.35
CA LEU A 167 -2.13 5.00 5.54
C LEU A 167 -2.40 6.49 5.72
N LYS A 168 -3.69 6.86 5.94
CA LYS A 168 -4.10 8.26 6.02
C LYS A 168 -3.28 9.08 7.02
N PHE A 169 -3.04 8.53 8.21
CA PHE A 169 -2.33 9.27 9.24
C PHE A 169 -0.85 9.42 8.91
N GLU A 170 -0.25 8.36 8.41
CA GLU A 170 1.14 8.33 7.98
C GLU A 170 1.38 9.35 6.85
N ASP A 171 0.57 9.31 5.79
CA ASP A 171 0.66 10.24 4.67
C ASP A 171 0.51 11.70 5.12
N MET A 172 -0.45 11.97 6.00
CA MET A 172 -0.70 13.34 6.46
C MET A 172 0.40 13.83 7.43
N TRP A 173 0.84 13.00 8.39
CA TRP A 173 1.90 13.38 9.32
C TRP A 173 3.27 13.56 8.64
N LEU A 174 3.56 12.78 7.62
CA LEU A 174 4.77 12.96 6.82
C LEU A 174 4.68 14.14 5.84
N GLY A 175 3.50 14.72 5.64
CA GLY A 175 3.26 15.79 4.68
C GLY A 175 3.30 15.31 3.22
N LEU A 176 3.00 14.04 2.99
CA LEU A 176 2.97 13.42 1.66
C LEU A 176 1.65 13.70 0.93
N ALA A 177 0.55 13.87 1.68
CA ALA A 177 -0.74 14.22 1.13
C ALA A 177 -1.62 14.99 2.12
N THR A 178 -2.48 15.84 1.61
CA THR A 178 -3.57 16.49 2.33
C THR A 178 -4.82 15.59 2.33
N ASP A 179 -5.79 15.88 3.19
CA ASP A 179 -7.06 15.13 3.23
C ASP A 179 -7.84 15.24 1.91
N SER A 180 -7.74 16.35 1.18
CA SER A 180 -8.35 16.53 -0.15
C SER A 180 -7.66 15.69 -1.23
N GLU A 181 -6.34 15.65 -1.23
CA GLU A 181 -5.57 14.81 -2.15
C GLU A 181 -5.83 13.32 -1.90
N LEU A 182 -5.87 12.89 -0.64
CA LEU A 182 -6.23 11.51 -0.29
C LEU A 182 -7.63 11.14 -0.78
N ARG A 183 -8.64 12.03 -0.66
CA ARG A 183 -9.96 11.79 -1.21
C ARG A 183 -9.98 11.66 -2.72
N ASN A 184 -9.17 12.43 -3.44
CA ASN A 184 -9.03 12.35 -4.89
C ASN A 184 -8.27 11.09 -5.31
N ASN A 185 -7.14 10.81 -4.67
CA ASN A 185 -6.33 9.62 -4.92
C ASN A 185 -7.13 8.33 -4.71
N ARG A 186 -8.05 8.32 -3.73
CA ARG A 186 -8.94 7.18 -3.48
C ARG A 186 -9.80 6.79 -4.68
N LYS A 187 -10.05 7.71 -5.62
CA LYS A 187 -10.85 7.43 -6.82
C LYS A 187 -10.03 6.84 -7.96
N SER A 188 -8.72 6.95 -7.91
CA SER A 188 -7.82 6.67 -9.05
C SER A 188 -7.02 5.39 -8.93
N TYR A 189 -6.88 4.77 -7.76
CA TYR A 189 -6.07 3.56 -7.63
C TYR A 189 -6.81 2.29 -8.06
N ILE A 190 -6.07 1.28 -8.51
CA ILE A 190 -6.61 -0.02 -8.92
C ILE A 190 -7.30 -0.70 -7.72
N GLY A 191 -8.51 -1.22 -7.93
CA GLY A 191 -9.28 -1.88 -6.87
C GLY A 191 -10.06 -0.95 -5.94
N THR A 192 -10.18 0.33 -6.29
CA THR A 192 -10.95 1.30 -5.51
C THR A 192 -12.43 0.92 -5.39
N GLU A 193 -13.01 1.16 -4.21
CA GLU A 193 -14.48 1.11 -4.00
C GLU A 193 -15.19 2.39 -4.50
N SER A 194 -14.43 3.45 -4.80
CA SER A 194 -14.94 4.76 -5.15
C SER A 194 -15.15 4.88 -6.66
N VAL A 195 -15.89 3.94 -7.24
CA VAL A 195 -16.30 4.00 -8.65
C VAL A 195 -17.44 5.00 -8.82
N GLY A 196 -17.30 5.93 -9.78
CA GLY A 196 -18.28 7.00 -10.03
C GLY A 196 -19.70 6.49 -10.29
N SER A 197 -20.66 7.42 -10.37
CA SER A 197 -22.10 7.12 -10.60
C SER A 197 -22.33 6.33 -11.88
N PHE A 198 -23.38 5.52 -11.89
CA PHE A 198 -23.80 4.77 -13.08
C PHE A 198 -24.40 5.73 -14.11
N TYR A 199 -23.91 5.61 -15.34
CA TYR A 199 -24.70 5.96 -16.54
C TYR A 199 -25.22 4.65 -17.14
N ASN A 200 -26.37 4.69 -17.81
CA ASN A 200 -27.17 3.55 -18.26
C ASN A 200 -26.50 2.57 -19.27
N GLU A 201 -25.25 2.79 -19.64
CA GLU A 201 -24.50 1.90 -20.53
C GLU A 201 -23.39 1.22 -19.72
N PHE A 202 -23.74 0.10 -19.10
CA PHE A 202 -22.76 -0.81 -18.53
C PHE A 202 -22.16 -1.64 -19.68
N ILE A 203 -21.11 -1.11 -20.28
CA ILE A 203 -20.34 -1.88 -21.26
C ILE A 203 -19.48 -2.85 -20.46
N TYR A 204 -19.89 -4.11 -20.44
CA TYR A 204 -19.04 -5.17 -19.91
C TYR A 204 -17.73 -5.18 -20.68
N ALA A 205 -16.60 -5.15 -19.96
CA ALA A 205 -15.33 -5.40 -20.60
C ALA A 205 -15.39 -6.81 -21.24
N ASN A 206 -15.50 -6.86 -22.57
CA ASN A 206 -15.54 -8.10 -23.38
C ASN A 206 -14.19 -8.85 -23.36
N GLN A 207 -13.43 -8.73 -22.25
CA GLN A 207 -12.08 -9.22 -22.16
C GLN A 207 -12.02 -10.63 -21.56
N SER A 208 -13.09 -11.09 -20.90
CA SER A 208 -13.12 -12.41 -20.26
C SER A 208 -14.51 -13.05 -20.34
N GLU A 209 -14.57 -14.26 -20.88
CA GLU A 209 -15.80 -15.05 -20.92
C GLU A 209 -16.20 -15.53 -19.52
N ILE A 210 -15.20 -15.74 -18.64
CA ILE A 210 -15.42 -16.12 -17.23
C ILE A 210 -16.01 -14.96 -16.43
N LEU A 211 -15.55 -13.73 -16.69
CA LEU A 211 -15.96 -12.55 -15.94
C LEU A 211 -17.39 -12.11 -16.23
N HIS A 212 -17.81 -12.20 -17.48
CA HIS A 212 -19.09 -11.67 -17.95
C HIS A 212 -20.32 -12.19 -17.16
N PRO A 213 -20.55 -13.51 -17.00
CA PRO A 213 -21.69 -14.02 -16.23
C PRO A 213 -21.61 -13.61 -14.75
N ILE A 214 -20.42 -13.62 -14.15
CA ILE A 214 -20.22 -13.26 -12.74
C ILE A 214 -20.63 -11.79 -12.49
N VAL A 215 -20.19 -10.88 -13.36
CA VAL A 215 -20.53 -9.44 -13.25
C VAL A 215 -22.03 -9.24 -13.47
N SER A 216 -22.65 -9.98 -14.38
CA SER A 216 -24.11 -9.92 -14.64
C SER A 216 -24.91 -10.32 -13.41
N GLU A 217 -24.54 -11.41 -12.74
CA GLU A 217 -25.20 -11.86 -11.51
C GLU A 217 -25.00 -10.87 -10.35
N ILE A 218 -23.78 -10.32 -10.19
CA ILE A 218 -23.53 -9.26 -9.19
C ILE A 218 -24.36 -8.02 -9.51
N TYR A 219 -24.49 -7.64 -10.80
CA TYR A 219 -25.24 -6.48 -11.25
C TYR A 219 -26.72 -6.55 -10.88
N ALA A 220 -27.33 -7.71 -11.02
CA ALA A 220 -28.73 -7.94 -10.65
C ALA A 220 -29.01 -7.65 -9.17
N VAL A 221 -27.99 -7.78 -8.29
CA VAL A 221 -28.13 -7.58 -6.84
C VAL A 221 -27.53 -6.25 -6.37
N ASP A 222 -26.41 -5.85 -6.96
CA ASP A 222 -25.64 -4.66 -6.56
C ASP A 222 -24.84 -4.11 -7.75
N ALA A 223 -25.48 -3.21 -8.48
CA ALA A 223 -24.91 -2.57 -9.65
C ALA A 223 -23.56 -1.85 -9.35
N LYS A 224 -23.43 -1.22 -8.16
CA LYS A 224 -22.18 -0.55 -7.77
C LYS A 224 -21.02 -1.54 -7.62
N ARG A 225 -21.27 -2.70 -7.01
CA ARG A 225 -20.26 -3.74 -6.83
C ARG A 225 -19.88 -4.39 -8.16
N ALA A 226 -20.84 -4.59 -9.04
CA ALA A 226 -20.58 -5.07 -10.40
C ALA A 226 -19.64 -4.13 -11.16
N LYS A 227 -19.91 -2.83 -11.12
CA LYS A 227 -19.05 -1.82 -11.74
C LYS A 227 -17.63 -1.84 -11.15
N MET A 228 -17.52 -1.95 -9.83
CA MET A 228 -16.21 -2.03 -9.17
C MET A 228 -15.41 -3.25 -9.64
N VAL A 229 -16.03 -4.42 -9.75
CA VAL A 229 -15.38 -5.63 -10.27
C VAL A 229 -14.94 -5.44 -11.71
N ASN A 230 -15.82 -4.91 -12.56
CA ASN A 230 -15.50 -4.66 -13.97
C ASN A 230 -14.32 -3.67 -14.12
N THR A 231 -14.37 -2.54 -13.43
CA THR A 231 -13.30 -1.52 -13.45
C THR A 231 -11.96 -2.10 -12.99
N TYR A 232 -11.96 -2.99 -12.00
CA TYR A 232 -10.73 -3.66 -11.55
C TYR A 232 -10.07 -4.43 -12.70
N PHE A 233 -10.82 -5.24 -13.43
CA PHE A 233 -10.26 -6.02 -14.54
C PHE A 233 -9.90 -5.17 -15.76
N GLU A 234 -10.60 -4.06 -16.01
CA GLU A 234 -10.20 -3.07 -17.00
C GLU A 234 -8.84 -2.43 -16.65
N ASP A 235 -8.66 -2.05 -15.39
CA ASP A 235 -7.40 -1.49 -14.92
C ASP A 235 -6.26 -2.51 -14.95
N MET A 236 -6.53 -3.76 -14.57
CA MET A 236 -5.55 -4.84 -14.66
C MET A 236 -5.20 -5.18 -16.11
N SER A 237 -6.14 -5.06 -17.05
CA SER A 237 -5.84 -5.20 -18.48
C SER A 237 -4.88 -4.11 -18.97
N LYS A 238 -5.09 -2.86 -18.55
CA LYS A 238 -4.16 -1.76 -18.86
C LYS A 238 -2.78 -2.01 -18.26
N ASN A 239 -2.73 -2.51 -17.01
CA ASN A 239 -1.48 -2.89 -16.38
C ASN A 239 -0.76 -4.02 -17.14
N LEU A 240 -1.47 -5.07 -17.55
CA LEU A 240 -0.91 -6.14 -18.37
C LEU A 240 -0.30 -5.60 -19.68
N MET A 241 -0.98 -4.69 -20.36
CA MET A 241 -0.45 -4.04 -21.57
C MET A 241 0.80 -3.20 -21.28
N ALA A 242 0.78 -2.38 -20.24
CA ALA A 242 1.93 -1.53 -19.87
C ALA A 242 3.16 -2.36 -19.47
N VAL A 243 2.97 -3.45 -18.71
CA VAL A 243 4.05 -4.36 -18.36
C VAL A 243 4.57 -5.10 -19.59
N LYS A 244 3.69 -5.51 -20.52
CA LYS A 244 4.10 -6.14 -21.78
C LYS A 244 5.02 -5.25 -22.60
N GLU A 245 4.72 -3.96 -22.69
CA GLU A 245 5.58 -3.01 -23.41
C GLU A 245 6.98 -2.89 -22.75
N ALA A 246 7.02 -2.92 -21.43
CA ALA A 246 8.27 -2.86 -20.67
C ALA A 246 9.12 -4.15 -20.76
N LEU A 247 8.50 -5.31 -20.91
CA LEU A 247 9.19 -6.59 -21.00
C LEU A 247 9.89 -6.80 -22.33
N LYS A 248 11.06 -7.44 -22.29
CA LYS A 248 11.70 -8.03 -23.49
C LYS A 248 10.81 -9.12 -24.10
N PRO A 249 10.94 -9.45 -25.40
CA PRO A 249 10.37 -10.66 -25.96
C PRO A 249 10.79 -11.89 -25.14
N GLY A 250 9.85 -12.75 -24.78
CA GLY A 250 10.10 -13.89 -23.92
C GLY A 250 10.28 -13.59 -22.43
N GLY A 251 10.17 -12.33 -22.01
CA GLY A 251 10.21 -11.90 -20.60
C GLY A 251 9.00 -12.38 -19.81
N TYR A 252 9.13 -12.47 -18.49
CA TYR A 252 8.12 -13.05 -17.59
C TYR A 252 7.38 -11.97 -16.80
N TYR A 253 6.08 -12.21 -16.58
CA TYR A 253 5.26 -11.45 -15.63
C TYR A 253 4.62 -12.38 -14.62
N THR A 254 4.98 -12.22 -13.35
CA THR A 254 4.45 -13.01 -12.24
C THR A 254 3.48 -12.16 -11.42
N ILE A 255 2.26 -12.63 -11.25
CA ILE A 255 1.19 -11.96 -10.52
C ILE A 255 0.75 -12.83 -9.36
N VAL A 256 0.70 -12.27 -8.15
CA VAL A 256 0.20 -12.93 -6.94
C VAL A 256 -1.15 -12.34 -6.58
N VAL A 257 -2.22 -13.13 -6.64
CA VAL A 257 -3.60 -12.70 -6.38
C VAL A 257 -4.38 -13.76 -5.62
N GLY A 258 -5.38 -13.31 -4.85
CA GLY A 258 -6.37 -14.19 -4.24
C GLY A 258 -7.74 -14.07 -4.93
N ASP A 259 -8.52 -15.14 -4.86
CA ASP A 259 -9.92 -15.12 -5.28
C ASP A 259 -10.73 -14.19 -4.37
N SER A 260 -11.75 -13.55 -4.91
CA SER A 260 -12.65 -12.67 -4.17
C SER A 260 -14.06 -13.25 -4.10
N ASN A 261 -14.83 -12.90 -3.07
CA ASN A 261 -16.25 -13.20 -3.00
C ASN A 261 -17.03 -11.89 -2.83
N ILE A 262 -17.90 -11.59 -3.78
CA ILE A 262 -18.70 -10.36 -3.78
C ILE A 262 -20.16 -10.73 -4.05
N ARG A 263 -21.01 -10.40 -3.08
CA ARG A 263 -22.46 -10.72 -3.11
C ARG A 263 -22.76 -12.20 -3.32
N GLY A 264 -21.93 -13.09 -2.77
CA GLY A 264 -22.09 -14.53 -2.90
C GLY A 264 -21.42 -15.12 -4.15
N GLN A 265 -20.99 -14.29 -5.10
CA GLN A 265 -20.32 -14.74 -6.30
C GLN A 265 -18.81 -14.86 -6.07
N VAL A 266 -18.26 -16.01 -6.38
CA VAL A 266 -16.81 -16.27 -6.36
C VAL A 266 -16.20 -15.72 -7.65
N ILE A 267 -15.19 -14.89 -7.50
CA ILE A 267 -14.45 -14.29 -8.61
C ILE A 267 -13.09 -14.99 -8.68
N PRO A 268 -12.87 -15.91 -9.62
CA PRO A 268 -11.60 -16.60 -9.80
C PRO A 268 -10.58 -15.67 -10.45
N THR A 269 -9.99 -14.77 -9.65
CA THR A 269 -9.20 -13.64 -10.10
C THR A 269 -8.04 -14.07 -11.00
N ALA A 270 -7.29 -15.10 -10.61
CA ALA A 270 -6.14 -15.57 -11.39
C ALA A 270 -6.55 -16.12 -12.77
N LYS A 271 -7.66 -16.88 -12.85
CA LYS A 271 -8.15 -17.43 -14.12
C LYS A 271 -8.61 -16.32 -15.07
N ILE A 272 -9.32 -15.31 -14.55
CA ILE A 272 -9.76 -14.15 -15.34
C ILE A 272 -8.55 -13.37 -15.85
N LEU A 273 -7.57 -13.12 -14.98
CA LEU A 273 -6.33 -12.43 -15.39
C LEU A 273 -5.52 -13.25 -16.41
N GLN A 274 -5.49 -14.57 -16.30
CA GLN A 274 -4.89 -15.44 -17.30
C GLN A 274 -5.56 -15.25 -18.67
N GLU A 275 -6.89 -15.34 -18.73
CA GLU A 275 -7.65 -15.16 -19.98
C GLU A 275 -7.40 -13.79 -20.62
N ILE A 276 -7.44 -12.73 -19.80
CA ILE A 276 -7.14 -11.35 -20.27
C ILE A 276 -5.70 -11.27 -20.78
N ALA A 277 -4.74 -11.86 -20.08
CA ALA A 277 -3.33 -11.82 -20.46
C ALA A 277 -3.09 -12.57 -21.80
N GLU A 278 -3.70 -13.72 -21.98
CA GLU A 278 -3.57 -14.51 -23.24
C GLU A 278 -4.12 -13.72 -24.43
N LYS A 279 -5.26 -13.02 -24.27
CA LYS A 279 -5.82 -12.12 -25.29
C LYS A 279 -4.90 -10.91 -25.57
N ASN A 280 -4.13 -10.47 -24.58
CA ASN A 280 -3.17 -9.38 -24.70
C ASN A 280 -1.75 -9.83 -25.12
N GLY A 281 -1.58 -11.07 -25.59
CA GLY A 281 -0.34 -11.58 -26.17
C GLY A 281 0.70 -12.07 -25.16
N TYR A 282 0.22 -12.61 -24.05
CA TYR A 282 1.01 -13.45 -23.16
C TYR A 282 0.74 -14.93 -23.43
N THR A 283 1.59 -15.80 -22.92
CA THR A 283 1.39 -17.24 -22.82
C THR A 283 1.44 -17.62 -21.35
N TYR A 284 0.42 -18.33 -20.86
CA TYR A 284 0.47 -18.94 -19.53
C TYR A 284 1.57 -19.99 -19.47
N GLN A 285 2.37 -19.98 -18.41
CA GLN A 285 3.46 -20.93 -18.21
C GLN A 285 3.15 -21.90 -17.08
N ILE A 286 2.87 -21.39 -15.89
CA ILE A 286 2.57 -22.18 -14.70
C ILE A 286 1.78 -21.32 -13.70
N GLY A 287 0.96 -22.00 -12.89
CA GLY A 287 0.33 -21.39 -11.72
C GLY A 287 0.32 -22.37 -10.56
N PHE A 288 0.42 -21.84 -9.35
CA PHE A 288 0.33 -22.62 -8.13
C PHE A 288 -0.32 -21.81 -7.01
N LYS A 289 -0.96 -22.52 -6.08
CA LYS A 289 -1.64 -21.93 -4.92
C LYS A 289 -0.86 -22.21 -3.65
N TYR A 290 -0.80 -21.24 -2.76
CA TYR A 290 -0.32 -21.49 -1.40
C TYR A 290 -1.35 -21.04 -0.36
N LEU A 291 -1.40 -21.76 0.75
CA LEU A 291 -2.32 -21.49 1.84
C LEU A 291 -1.85 -20.28 2.66
N ILE A 292 -2.72 -19.30 2.83
CA ILE A 292 -2.47 -18.17 3.75
C ILE A 292 -2.61 -18.67 5.18
N ARG A 293 -1.50 -18.86 5.88
CA ARG A 293 -1.47 -19.39 7.26
C ARG A 293 -1.82 -18.34 8.29
N ASP A 294 -1.22 -17.14 8.19
CA ASP A 294 -1.40 -16.06 9.15
C ASP A 294 -2.39 -15.02 8.63
N ARG A 295 -3.52 -14.93 9.29
CA ARG A 295 -4.59 -13.99 8.93
C ARG A 295 -4.74 -12.97 10.03
N TYR A 296 -4.45 -11.72 9.72
CA TYR A 296 -4.58 -10.61 10.68
C TYR A 296 -6.03 -10.20 10.99
N LEU A 297 -7.01 -10.58 10.17
CA LEU A 297 -8.40 -10.19 10.33
C LEU A 297 -9.23 -11.31 10.95
N HIS A 298 -9.43 -11.25 12.24
CA HIS A 298 -10.36 -12.10 13.01
C HIS A 298 -11.78 -11.52 13.13
N LEU A 299 -12.13 -10.51 12.31
CA LEU A 299 -13.46 -9.90 12.37
C LEU A 299 -14.52 -10.84 11.76
N PRO A 300 -15.60 -11.16 12.51
CA PRO A 300 -16.72 -11.92 11.95
C PRO A 300 -17.40 -11.07 10.87
N ARG A 301 -17.31 -11.51 9.61
CA ARG A 301 -17.83 -10.76 8.46
C ARG A 301 -19.30 -11.07 8.14
N GLY A 302 -19.99 -11.90 8.92
CA GLY A 302 -21.33 -12.38 8.56
C GLY A 302 -21.34 -13.02 7.17
N ASN A 303 -22.49 -13.25 6.56
CA ASN A 303 -22.63 -13.83 5.22
C ASN A 303 -22.28 -12.87 4.06
N ARG A 304 -21.61 -11.74 4.30
CA ARG A 304 -21.39 -10.67 3.31
C ARG A 304 -20.05 -10.67 2.59
N GLY A 305 -19.14 -11.59 2.87
CA GLY A 305 -17.85 -11.69 2.20
C GLY A 305 -17.10 -12.96 2.58
N GLY A 306 -16.51 -13.64 1.61
CA GLY A 306 -15.68 -14.82 1.82
C GLY A 306 -14.32 -14.49 2.44
N ILE A 307 -13.69 -15.49 3.05
CA ILE A 307 -12.31 -15.42 3.52
C ILE A 307 -11.43 -15.92 2.37
N ILE A 308 -10.46 -15.13 1.94
CA ILE A 308 -9.43 -15.56 0.99
C ILE A 308 -8.58 -16.63 1.71
N LYS A 309 -8.59 -17.84 1.20
CA LYS A 309 -7.86 -18.98 1.80
C LYS A 309 -6.50 -19.21 1.16
N TYR A 310 -6.38 -18.92 -0.11
CA TYR A 310 -5.21 -19.15 -0.92
C TYR A 310 -4.84 -17.91 -1.69
N ASP A 311 -3.55 -17.66 -1.82
CA ASP A 311 -3.00 -16.85 -2.89
C ASP A 311 -2.61 -17.76 -4.05
N GLU A 312 -2.84 -17.29 -5.26
CA GLU A 312 -2.46 -17.95 -6.49
C GLU A 312 -1.38 -17.15 -7.20
N ILE A 313 -0.31 -17.82 -7.57
CA ILE A 313 0.78 -17.24 -8.33
C ILE A 313 0.56 -17.62 -9.79
N LEU A 314 0.43 -16.61 -10.63
CA LEU A 314 0.25 -16.71 -12.07
C LEU A 314 1.52 -16.28 -12.77
N VAL A 315 2.16 -17.18 -13.52
CA VAL A 315 3.37 -16.86 -14.30
C VAL A 315 3.02 -16.82 -15.78
N LEU A 316 3.23 -15.65 -16.36
CA LEU A 316 2.95 -15.34 -17.76
C LEU A 316 4.26 -15.04 -18.49
N ARG A 317 4.33 -15.37 -19.78
CA ARG A 317 5.47 -15.05 -20.65
C ARG A 317 5.02 -14.21 -21.82
N LYS A 318 5.70 -13.11 -22.10
CA LYS A 318 5.45 -12.28 -23.29
C LYS A 318 5.78 -13.10 -24.55
N LYS A 319 4.84 -13.12 -25.51
CA LYS A 319 5.03 -13.70 -26.86
C LYS A 319 6.02 -12.87 -27.66
#